data_28ef9b130b0e7a3ae23b23e7ecba8696
#
_entry.id   28ef9b130b0e7a3ae23b23e7ecba8696
#
_cell.length_a   1.000
_cell.length_b   1.000
_cell.length_c   1.000
_cell.angle_alpha   90.00
_cell.angle_beta   90.00
_cell.angle_gamma   90.00
#
_symmetry.space_group_name_H-M   'P 1'
#
loop_
_entity.id
_entity.type
_entity.pdbx_description
1 polymer ?
#
loop_
_entity_poly.entity_id
_entity_poly.type
_entity_poly.pdbx_seq_one_letter_code
_entity_poly.pdbx_strand_id
1 'polypeptide(L)'
;MNSLIVFSLRQRVLVFLGFLVMMGLGYASYTQLNIEAYPDPVPPLVDVITQYPGQSAEEIERYITIPIETQVAGIKNLKTIRTISLYGLSDVKLQFSFDYTYDEAQQQVLNRLSQLAPLPGNVQPGISPLSPIGEIFRYRLKGPPNYSVLDLKTLQDWVLQRRFRAVPGVIDVTGWGGKTKTYEIQVDFNKLVANGLTLPQVLQAV
;
A
#
# COMPACT_ATOMS: atom_id res chain seq x y z
N MET A 1 58.72 7.44 3.22
CA MET A 1 57.97 8.69 3.07
C MET A 1 58.61 9.67 2.07
N ASN A 2 59.93 9.80 2.02
CA ASN A 2 60.60 10.72 1.10
C ASN A 2 60.37 10.43 -0.40
N SER A 3 60.22 9.16 -0.82
CA SER A 3 59.99 8.81 -2.24
C SER A 3 58.64 9.32 -2.79
N LEU A 4 57.58 9.31 -1.98
CA LEU A 4 56.25 9.83 -2.37
C LEU A 4 56.29 11.36 -2.53
N ILE A 5 56.98 12.05 -1.65
CA ILE A 5 57.16 13.51 -1.70
C ILE A 5 57.95 13.91 -2.95
N VAL A 6 59.06 13.23 -3.21
CA VAL A 6 59.91 13.47 -4.40
C VAL A 6 59.13 13.16 -5.69
N PHE A 7 58.35 12.08 -5.72
CA PHE A 7 57.49 11.72 -6.85
C PHE A 7 56.43 12.80 -7.13
N SER A 8 55.70 13.26 -6.11
CA SER A 8 54.68 14.29 -6.28
C SER A 8 55.27 15.63 -6.73
N LEU A 9 56.42 16.00 -6.26
CA LEU A 9 57.08 17.23 -6.70
C LEU A 9 57.63 17.11 -8.14
N ARG A 10 58.04 15.94 -8.57
CA ARG A 10 58.58 15.69 -9.91
C ARG A 10 57.51 15.50 -10.97
N GLN A 11 56.35 14.94 -10.59
CA GLN A 11 55.22 14.63 -11.50
C GLN A 11 54.00 15.47 -11.17
N ARG A 12 54.13 16.80 -11.18
CA ARG A 12 53.05 17.76 -10.80
C ARG A 12 51.79 17.55 -11.60
N VAL A 13 51.93 17.32 -12.92
CA VAL A 13 50.74 17.13 -13.83
C VAL A 13 49.98 15.86 -13.46
N LEU A 14 50.69 14.78 -13.13
CA LEU A 14 50.06 13.50 -12.79
C LEU A 14 49.32 13.56 -11.45
N VAL A 15 49.88 14.29 -10.49
CA VAL A 15 49.25 14.54 -9.19
C VAL A 15 47.99 15.41 -9.37
N PHE A 16 48.08 16.46 -10.19
CA PHE A 16 46.93 17.32 -10.48
C PHE A 16 45.82 16.58 -11.21
N LEU A 17 46.16 15.74 -12.18
CA LEU A 17 45.19 14.91 -12.90
C LEU A 17 44.53 13.89 -11.97
N GLY A 18 45.31 13.25 -11.09
CA GLY A 18 44.76 12.37 -10.05
C GLY A 18 43.78 13.06 -9.10
N PHE A 19 44.13 14.31 -8.72
CA PHE A 19 43.21 15.11 -7.90
C PHE A 19 41.90 15.46 -8.63
N LEU A 20 41.97 15.82 -9.91
CA LEU A 20 40.76 16.08 -10.72
C LEU A 20 39.88 14.84 -10.88
N VAL A 21 40.50 13.66 -11.11
CA VAL A 21 39.78 12.38 -11.18
C VAL A 21 39.10 12.08 -9.85
N MET A 22 39.81 12.25 -8.74
CA MET A 22 39.25 12.03 -7.40
C MET A 22 38.11 12.97 -7.08
N MET A 23 38.23 14.25 -7.50
CA MET A 23 37.18 15.25 -7.34
C MET A 23 35.92 14.93 -8.20
N GLY A 24 36.15 14.46 -9.44
CA GLY A 24 35.07 13.99 -10.32
C GLY A 24 34.33 12.77 -9.78
N LEU A 25 35.09 11.77 -9.28
CA LEU A 25 34.50 10.59 -8.63
C LEU A 25 33.76 10.97 -7.34
N GLY A 26 34.32 11.88 -6.55
CA GLY A 26 33.66 12.39 -5.34
C GLY A 26 32.35 13.08 -5.64
N TYR A 27 32.32 13.90 -6.68
CA TYR A 27 31.09 14.58 -7.13
C TYR A 27 30.05 13.58 -7.66
N ALA A 28 30.46 12.60 -8.47
CA ALA A 28 29.57 11.55 -8.96
C ALA A 28 29.00 10.70 -7.81
N SER A 29 29.84 10.33 -6.83
CA SER A 29 29.38 9.61 -5.63
C SER A 29 28.42 10.45 -4.79
N TYR A 30 28.68 11.75 -4.65
CA TYR A 30 27.82 12.67 -3.91
C TYR A 30 26.41 12.78 -4.54
N THR A 31 26.33 12.87 -5.88
CA THR A 31 25.03 12.95 -6.59
C THR A 31 24.22 11.64 -6.55
N GLN A 32 24.89 10.53 -6.27
CA GLN A 32 24.24 9.20 -6.12
C GLN A 32 23.92 8.86 -4.66
N LEU A 33 24.30 9.71 -3.70
CA LEU A 33 23.93 9.50 -2.31
C LEU A 33 22.42 9.68 -2.14
N ASN A 34 21.78 8.62 -1.70
CA ASN A 34 20.38 8.68 -1.28
C ASN A 34 20.31 9.33 0.11
N ILE A 35 20.12 10.65 0.13
CA ILE A 35 20.03 11.41 1.39
C ILE A 35 18.56 11.44 1.80
N GLU A 36 18.20 10.59 2.74
CA GLU A 36 16.89 10.58 3.38
C GLU A 36 16.97 11.34 4.71
N ALA A 37 16.00 12.24 4.94
CA ALA A 37 15.91 12.97 6.21
C ALA A 37 15.64 12.02 7.39
N TYR A 38 14.93 10.93 7.14
CA TYR A 38 14.69 9.82 8.07
C TYR A 38 14.92 8.51 7.30
N PRO A 39 16.09 7.86 7.45
CA PRO A 39 16.31 6.55 6.86
C PRO A 39 15.29 5.57 7.43
N ASP A 40 14.67 4.78 6.57
CA ASP A 40 13.70 3.78 7.00
C ASP A 40 14.43 2.60 7.68
N PRO A 41 14.38 2.50 9.03
CA PRO A 41 15.02 1.40 9.75
C PRO A 41 14.21 0.11 9.66
N VAL A 42 13.04 0.16 9.03
CA VAL A 42 12.11 -0.96 8.95
C VAL A 42 12.32 -1.68 7.62
N PRO A 43 12.51 -3.02 7.64
CA PRO A 43 12.56 -3.79 6.41
C PRO A 43 11.22 -3.69 5.65
N PRO A 44 11.20 -3.95 4.34
CA PRO A 44 9.98 -3.89 3.56
C PRO A 44 8.87 -4.71 4.19
N LEU A 45 7.74 -4.08 4.44
CA LEU A 45 6.57 -4.66 5.09
C LEU A 45 5.36 -4.48 4.16
N VAL A 46 4.72 -5.59 3.81
CA VAL A 46 3.51 -5.61 2.99
C VAL A 46 2.35 -6.12 3.83
N ASP A 47 1.26 -5.40 3.83
CA ASP A 47 0.06 -5.72 4.59
C ASP A 47 -1.06 -6.13 3.64
N VAL A 48 -1.59 -7.34 3.83
CA VAL A 48 -2.69 -7.89 3.03
C VAL A 48 -3.94 -7.91 3.88
N ILE A 49 -4.90 -7.06 3.53
CA ILE A 49 -6.16 -6.90 4.24
C ILE A 49 -7.29 -7.52 3.42
N THR A 50 -8.08 -8.38 4.04
CA THR A 50 -9.26 -8.98 3.42
C THR A 50 -10.47 -8.79 4.32
N GLN A 51 -11.53 -8.22 3.77
CA GLN A 51 -12.77 -8.00 4.49
C GLN A 51 -13.84 -9.00 4.04
N TYR A 52 -14.42 -9.71 4.99
CA TYR A 52 -15.55 -10.61 4.79
C TYR A 52 -16.57 -10.42 5.91
N PRO A 53 -17.42 -9.39 5.82
CA PRO A 53 -18.38 -9.05 6.87
C PRO A 53 -19.33 -10.20 7.20
N GLY A 54 -19.67 -10.34 8.48
CA GLY A 54 -20.64 -11.33 8.95
C GLY A 54 -20.03 -12.67 9.38
N GLN A 55 -18.71 -12.86 9.23
CA GLN A 55 -18.03 -14.08 9.64
C GLN A 55 -17.32 -13.90 10.98
N SER A 56 -17.31 -14.97 11.78
CA SER A 56 -16.55 -15.00 13.04
C SER A 56 -15.04 -14.98 12.79
N ALA A 57 -14.25 -14.63 13.81
CA ALA A 57 -12.79 -14.63 13.72
C ALA A 57 -12.22 -16.00 13.35
N GLU A 58 -12.83 -17.09 13.85
CA GLU A 58 -12.41 -18.45 13.55
C GLU A 58 -12.70 -18.84 12.09
N GLU A 59 -13.84 -18.41 11.54
CA GLU A 59 -14.19 -18.65 10.14
C GLU A 59 -13.29 -17.83 9.21
N ILE A 60 -13.00 -16.56 9.57
CA ILE A 60 -12.03 -15.73 8.85
C ILE A 60 -10.65 -16.39 8.86
N GLU A 61 -10.19 -16.90 9.99
CA GLU A 61 -8.91 -17.60 10.06
C GLU A 61 -8.88 -18.79 9.14
N ARG A 62 -9.88 -19.67 9.24
CA ARG A 62 -9.93 -20.93 8.50
C ARG A 62 -10.09 -20.76 7.00
N TYR A 63 -10.95 -19.86 6.57
CA TYR A 63 -11.34 -19.74 5.16
C TYR A 63 -10.67 -18.62 4.40
N ILE A 64 -10.09 -17.65 5.09
CA ILE A 64 -9.44 -16.48 4.47
C ILE A 64 -7.95 -16.41 4.83
N THR A 65 -7.63 -16.37 6.13
CA THR A 65 -6.26 -16.13 6.60
C THR A 65 -5.32 -17.26 6.26
N ILE A 66 -5.67 -18.51 6.59
CA ILE A 66 -4.83 -19.69 6.32
C ILE A 66 -4.57 -19.91 4.81
N PRO A 67 -5.57 -19.83 3.91
CA PRO A 67 -5.31 -19.89 2.46
C PRO A 67 -4.34 -18.81 1.97
N ILE A 68 -4.50 -17.58 2.42
CA ILE A 68 -3.58 -16.48 2.06
C ILE A 68 -2.18 -16.75 2.60
N GLU A 69 -2.06 -17.10 3.88
CA GLU A 69 -0.77 -17.42 4.53
C GLU A 69 -0.05 -18.54 3.80
N THR A 70 -0.75 -19.62 3.48
CA THR A 70 -0.18 -20.77 2.76
C THR A 70 0.33 -20.35 1.37
N GLN A 71 -0.40 -19.49 0.67
CA GLN A 71 -0.04 -19.04 -0.66
C GLN A 71 1.20 -18.11 -0.65
N VAL A 72 1.31 -17.25 0.35
CA VAL A 72 2.42 -16.28 0.44
C VAL A 72 3.66 -16.84 1.14
N ALA A 73 3.55 -17.93 1.91
CA ALA A 73 4.67 -18.52 2.66
C ALA A 73 5.88 -18.89 1.79
N GLY A 74 5.65 -19.21 0.51
CA GLY A 74 6.71 -19.58 -0.44
C GLY A 74 7.42 -18.41 -1.12
N ILE A 75 7.22 -17.17 -0.68
CA ILE A 75 7.88 -16.00 -1.27
C ILE A 75 9.34 -15.95 -0.80
N LYS A 76 10.26 -15.75 -1.77
CA LYS A 76 11.69 -15.62 -1.48
C LYS A 76 11.96 -14.38 -0.60
N ASN A 77 12.91 -14.50 0.32
CA ASN A 77 13.32 -13.43 1.25
C ASN A 77 12.23 -12.96 2.24
N LEU A 78 11.13 -13.68 2.33
CA LEU A 78 10.15 -13.50 3.40
C LEU A 78 10.76 -13.98 4.73
N LYS A 79 10.78 -13.12 5.74
CA LYS A 79 11.37 -13.39 7.06
C LYS A 79 10.30 -13.77 8.09
N THR A 80 9.19 -13.07 8.09
CA THR A 80 8.15 -13.26 9.09
C THR A 80 6.78 -13.03 8.47
N ILE A 81 5.83 -13.90 8.80
CA ILE A 81 4.42 -13.73 8.55
C ILE A 81 3.75 -13.55 9.91
N ARG A 82 2.93 -12.51 10.05
CA ARG A 82 2.08 -12.31 11.21
C ARG A 82 0.66 -12.12 10.76
N THR A 83 -0.25 -12.89 11.31
CA THR A 83 -1.67 -12.86 10.94
C THR A 83 -2.53 -12.46 12.13
N ILE A 84 -3.58 -11.71 11.86
CA ILE A 84 -4.60 -11.34 12.82
C ILE A 84 -5.96 -11.57 12.16
N SER A 85 -6.74 -12.46 12.75
CA SER A 85 -8.11 -12.72 12.31
C SER A 85 -9.08 -12.10 13.31
N LEU A 86 -9.91 -11.18 12.82
CA LEU A 86 -10.94 -10.50 13.59
C LEU A 86 -12.32 -10.81 12.98
N TYR A 87 -13.40 -10.38 13.66
CA TYR A 87 -14.74 -10.48 13.10
C TYR A 87 -14.83 -9.74 11.77
N GLY A 88 -15.05 -10.49 10.69
CA GLY A 88 -15.18 -9.94 9.34
C GLY A 88 -13.89 -9.39 8.70
N LEU A 89 -12.72 -9.59 9.32
CA LEU A 89 -11.46 -9.00 8.85
C LEU A 89 -10.28 -9.98 9.02
N SER A 90 -9.50 -10.15 7.96
CA SER A 90 -8.19 -10.79 7.98
C SER A 90 -7.11 -9.76 7.69
N ASP A 91 -6.07 -9.74 8.50
CA ASP A 91 -4.88 -8.90 8.36
C ASP A 91 -3.64 -9.78 8.36
N VAL A 92 -2.91 -9.82 7.23
CA VAL A 92 -1.71 -10.64 7.03
C VAL A 92 -0.53 -9.74 6.75
N LYS A 93 0.38 -9.61 7.73
CA LYS A 93 1.59 -8.78 7.65
C LYS A 93 2.80 -9.61 7.23
N LEU A 94 3.40 -9.21 6.13
CA LEU A 94 4.54 -9.88 5.51
C LEU A 94 5.78 -8.99 5.64
N GLN A 95 6.76 -9.45 6.39
CA GLN A 95 8.03 -8.75 6.58
C GLN A 95 9.13 -9.44 5.77
N PHE A 96 9.78 -8.67 4.91
CA PHE A 96 10.87 -9.13 4.03
C PHE A 96 12.24 -8.81 4.60
N SER A 97 13.30 -9.33 3.97
CA SER A 97 14.66 -8.91 4.28
C SER A 97 14.98 -7.56 3.63
N PHE A 98 16.03 -6.87 4.12
CA PHE A 98 16.49 -5.59 3.55
C PHE A 98 17.07 -5.72 2.13
N ASP A 99 17.28 -6.95 1.63
CA ASP A 99 17.74 -7.20 0.26
C ASP A 99 16.66 -6.94 -0.80
N TYR A 100 15.43 -6.74 -0.36
CA TYR A 100 14.28 -6.43 -1.23
C TYR A 100 13.90 -4.96 -1.10
N THR A 101 13.56 -4.35 -2.23
CA THR A 101 12.84 -3.08 -2.21
C THR A 101 11.36 -3.30 -1.88
N TYR A 102 10.69 -2.26 -1.41
CA TYR A 102 9.25 -2.34 -1.13
C TYR A 102 8.44 -2.74 -2.38
N ASP A 103 8.79 -2.16 -3.54
CA ASP A 103 8.08 -2.42 -4.80
C ASP A 103 8.26 -3.88 -5.25
N GLU A 104 9.45 -4.44 -5.12
CA GLU A 104 9.71 -5.86 -5.41
C GLU A 104 8.91 -6.77 -4.48
N ALA A 105 8.90 -6.47 -3.17
CA ALA A 105 8.14 -7.22 -2.18
C ALA A 105 6.65 -7.20 -2.52
N GLN A 106 6.09 -6.02 -2.79
CA GLN A 106 4.69 -5.84 -3.17
C GLN A 106 4.35 -6.61 -4.45
N GLN A 107 5.20 -6.54 -5.47
CA GLN A 107 4.98 -7.24 -6.74
C GLN A 107 4.97 -8.77 -6.54
N GLN A 108 5.85 -9.31 -5.69
CA GLN A 108 5.87 -10.74 -5.37
C GLN A 108 4.60 -11.17 -4.65
N VAL A 109 4.12 -10.36 -3.69
CA VAL A 109 2.86 -10.62 -2.98
C VAL A 109 1.69 -10.60 -3.96
N LEU A 110 1.59 -9.59 -4.84
CA LEU A 110 0.55 -9.51 -5.87
C LEU A 110 0.55 -10.73 -6.78
N ASN A 111 1.73 -11.16 -7.25
CA ASN A 111 1.87 -12.34 -8.11
C ASN A 111 1.40 -13.62 -7.40
N ARG A 112 1.62 -13.74 -6.09
CA ARG A 112 1.13 -14.89 -5.31
C ARG A 112 -0.37 -14.82 -5.05
N LEU A 113 -0.88 -13.64 -4.70
CA LEU A 113 -2.31 -13.45 -4.49
C LEU A 113 -3.13 -13.68 -5.77
N SER A 114 -2.59 -13.36 -6.94
CA SER A 114 -3.26 -13.64 -8.22
C SER A 114 -3.41 -15.13 -8.54
N GLN A 115 -2.59 -16.00 -7.90
CA GLN A 115 -2.66 -17.45 -8.02
C GLN A 115 -3.50 -18.11 -6.91
N LEU A 116 -4.04 -17.31 -6.00
CA LEU A 116 -4.90 -17.79 -4.93
C LEU A 116 -6.22 -18.31 -5.52
N ALA A 117 -6.66 -19.47 -5.05
CA ALA A 117 -7.98 -19.97 -5.39
C ALA A 117 -9.07 -19.00 -4.92
N PRO A 118 -10.21 -18.90 -5.62
CA PRO A 118 -11.30 -18.02 -5.22
C PRO A 118 -11.69 -18.23 -3.76
N LEU A 119 -11.66 -17.16 -2.98
CA LEU A 119 -12.06 -17.19 -1.57
C LEU A 119 -13.59 -17.21 -1.45
N PRO A 120 -14.14 -17.73 -0.33
CA PRO A 120 -15.56 -17.72 -0.06
C PRO A 120 -16.17 -16.33 -0.20
N GLY A 121 -17.40 -16.25 -0.68
CA GLY A 121 -18.06 -14.95 -0.94
C GLY A 121 -17.41 -14.11 -2.04
N ASN A 122 -16.51 -14.68 -2.82
CA ASN A 122 -15.78 -14.00 -3.90
C ASN A 122 -15.03 -12.74 -3.42
N VAL A 123 -14.64 -12.71 -2.13
CA VAL A 123 -13.86 -11.61 -1.56
C VAL A 123 -12.44 -11.63 -2.09
N GLN A 124 -11.88 -10.44 -2.29
CA GLN A 124 -10.52 -10.31 -2.82
C GLN A 124 -9.59 -9.69 -1.77
N PRO A 125 -8.39 -10.26 -1.58
CA PRO A 125 -7.36 -9.65 -0.75
C PRO A 125 -6.89 -8.33 -1.36
N GLY A 126 -6.82 -7.29 -0.54
CA GLY A 126 -6.25 -6.00 -0.91
C GLY A 126 -4.90 -5.80 -0.26
N ILE A 127 -3.93 -5.21 -0.97
CA ILE A 127 -2.70 -4.76 -0.35
C ILE A 127 -2.90 -3.37 0.20
N SER A 128 -2.59 -3.19 1.48
CA SER A 128 -2.53 -1.88 2.12
C SER A 128 -1.08 -1.38 2.10
N PRO A 129 -0.83 -0.17 1.63
CA PRO A 129 0.48 0.43 1.73
C PRO A 129 0.78 0.72 3.20
N LEU A 130 1.64 -0.08 3.81
CA LEU A 130 2.18 0.17 5.13
C LEU A 130 3.61 0.69 4.98
N SER A 131 3.77 2.00 5.04
CA SER A 131 5.04 2.60 5.43
C SER A 131 4.83 3.32 6.75
N PRO A 132 5.55 2.95 7.82
CA PRO A 132 5.50 3.69 9.09
C PRO A 132 5.95 5.15 8.93
N ILE A 133 6.71 5.45 7.88
CA ILE A 133 7.23 6.78 7.54
C ILE A 133 6.42 7.40 6.39
N GLY A 134 5.52 6.64 5.76
CA GLY A 134 4.79 7.06 4.55
C GLY A 134 3.68 8.07 4.78
N GLU A 135 3.36 8.41 6.02
CA GLU A 135 2.38 9.45 6.29
C GLU A 135 3.03 10.83 6.21
N ILE A 136 2.95 11.43 5.00
CA ILE A 136 3.59 12.71 4.70
C ILE A 136 2.77 13.87 5.25
N PHE A 137 1.42 13.77 5.21
CA PHE A 137 0.56 14.90 5.50
C PHE A 137 -0.81 14.47 6.03
N ARG A 138 -1.23 15.07 7.14
CA ARG A 138 -2.59 14.93 7.69
C ARG A 138 -3.36 16.22 7.49
N TYR A 139 -4.58 16.13 6.99
CA TYR A 139 -5.45 17.29 6.82
C TYR A 139 -6.85 17.03 7.38
N ARG A 140 -7.53 18.11 7.71
CA ARG A 140 -8.91 18.08 8.18
C ARG A 140 -9.78 18.90 7.23
N LEU A 141 -10.87 18.30 6.78
CA LEU A 141 -11.86 19.01 6.01
C LEU A 141 -12.80 19.81 6.92
N LYS A 142 -12.96 21.07 6.61
CA LYS A 142 -13.96 21.94 7.20
C LYS A 142 -14.82 22.52 6.06
N GLY A 143 -16.12 22.33 6.15
CA GLY A 143 -17.06 22.88 5.19
C GLY A 143 -17.80 24.10 5.74
N PRO A 144 -18.47 24.85 4.87
CA PRO A 144 -19.41 25.89 5.29
C PRO A 144 -20.60 25.26 6.09
N PRO A 145 -21.39 26.07 6.81
CA PRO A 145 -22.45 25.57 7.70
C PRO A 145 -23.52 24.71 7.04
N ASN A 146 -23.69 24.82 5.72
CA ASN A 146 -24.62 24.04 4.92
C ASN A 146 -24.07 22.67 4.46
N TYR A 147 -22.80 22.36 4.74
CA TYR A 147 -22.19 21.06 4.40
C TYR A 147 -22.33 20.09 5.57
N SER A 148 -22.98 18.97 5.31
CA SER A 148 -23.06 17.88 6.27
C SER A 148 -21.76 17.05 6.31
N VAL A 149 -21.59 16.25 7.36
CA VAL A 149 -20.47 15.29 7.46
C VAL A 149 -20.48 14.30 6.29
N LEU A 150 -21.66 13.96 5.78
CA LEU A 150 -21.85 13.09 4.64
C LEU A 150 -21.36 13.74 3.33
N ASP A 151 -21.63 15.03 3.14
CA ASP A 151 -21.16 15.77 1.97
C ASP A 151 -19.64 15.93 1.98
N LEU A 152 -19.05 16.19 3.15
CA LEU A 152 -17.60 16.27 3.32
C LEU A 152 -16.92 14.92 3.03
N LYS A 153 -17.51 13.81 3.49
CA LYS A 153 -16.99 12.47 3.18
C LYS A 153 -17.10 12.17 1.69
N THR A 154 -18.20 12.50 1.06
CA THR A 154 -18.39 12.33 -0.38
C THR A 154 -17.36 13.16 -1.18
N LEU A 155 -17.12 14.41 -0.78
CA LEU A 155 -16.11 15.26 -1.38
C LEU A 155 -14.70 14.66 -1.22
N GLN A 156 -14.39 14.12 -0.05
CA GLN A 156 -13.13 13.44 0.22
C GLN A 156 -12.93 12.25 -0.72
N ASP A 157 -13.88 11.33 -0.76
CA ASP A 157 -13.71 10.05 -1.42
C ASP A 157 -13.76 10.17 -2.96
N TRP A 158 -14.58 11.07 -3.49
CA TRP A 158 -14.81 11.17 -4.93
C TRP A 158 -13.96 12.24 -5.63
N VAL A 159 -13.59 13.29 -4.93
CA VAL A 159 -12.86 14.43 -5.53
C VAL A 159 -11.43 14.55 -5.02
N LEU A 160 -11.26 14.72 -3.69
CA LEU A 160 -9.96 15.04 -3.13
C LEU A 160 -9.00 13.85 -3.22
N GLN A 161 -9.46 12.66 -2.89
CA GLN A 161 -8.65 11.44 -2.96
C GLN A 161 -8.09 11.22 -4.38
N ARG A 162 -8.90 11.41 -5.41
CA ARG A 162 -8.48 11.27 -6.80
C ARG A 162 -7.45 12.34 -7.19
N ARG A 163 -7.68 13.58 -6.78
CA ARG A 163 -6.76 14.70 -7.10
C ARG A 163 -5.42 14.56 -6.40
N PHE A 164 -5.41 14.14 -5.15
CA PHE A 164 -4.17 13.95 -4.41
C PHE A 164 -3.38 12.73 -4.92
N ARG A 165 -4.05 11.63 -5.28
CA ARG A 165 -3.39 10.47 -5.90
C ARG A 165 -2.79 10.79 -7.28
N ALA A 166 -3.28 11.81 -7.96
CA ALA A 166 -2.71 12.27 -9.24
C ALA A 166 -1.41 13.06 -9.07
N VAL A 167 -1.03 13.45 -7.86
CA VAL A 167 0.23 14.15 -7.59
C VAL A 167 1.38 13.12 -7.62
N PRO A 168 2.42 13.34 -8.43
CA PRO A 168 3.58 12.45 -8.46
C PRO A 168 4.19 12.25 -7.07
N GLY A 169 4.46 11.00 -6.69
CA GLY A 169 5.02 10.64 -5.39
C GLY A 169 3.98 10.38 -4.28
N VAL A 170 2.69 10.65 -4.51
CA VAL A 170 1.62 10.25 -3.58
C VAL A 170 1.14 8.84 -3.92
N ILE A 171 1.39 7.89 -3.04
CA ILE A 171 1.01 6.48 -3.23
C ILE A 171 -0.46 6.27 -2.90
N ASP A 172 -0.92 6.79 -1.76
CA ASP A 172 -2.32 6.64 -1.34
C ASP A 172 -2.82 7.84 -0.51
N VAL A 173 -4.14 7.94 -0.42
CA VAL A 173 -4.85 8.93 0.40
C VAL A 173 -5.99 8.22 1.11
N THR A 174 -5.88 8.09 2.41
CA THR A 174 -6.89 7.43 3.24
C THR A 174 -7.77 8.45 3.95
N GLY A 175 -9.06 8.24 3.92
CA GLY A 175 -10.03 9.07 4.64
C GLY A 175 -10.52 8.41 5.92
N TRP A 176 -10.36 9.07 7.05
CA TRP A 176 -10.83 8.61 8.35
C TRP A 176 -12.08 9.37 8.79
N GLY A 177 -13.02 8.66 9.38
CA GLY A 177 -14.27 9.25 9.87
C GLY A 177 -15.27 9.63 8.77
N GLY A 178 -16.34 10.29 9.17
CA GLY A 178 -17.43 10.64 8.28
C GLY A 178 -18.50 9.54 8.17
N LYS A 179 -19.52 9.81 7.36
CA LYS A 179 -20.60 8.87 7.01
C LYS A 179 -20.58 8.68 5.50
N THR A 180 -20.56 7.44 5.06
CA THR A 180 -20.64 7.11 3.63
C THR A 180 -22.09 7.20 3.17
N LYS A 181 -22.33 7.90 2.07
CA LYS A 181 -23.64 7.97 1.43
C LYS A 181 -23.95 6.62 0.78
N THR A 182 -25.01 6.01 1.22
CA THR A 182 -25.54 4.76 0.64
C THR A 182 -26.93 5.02 0.08
N TYR A 183 -27.26 4.34 -1.01
CA TYR A 183 -28.61 4.29 -1.55
C TYR A 183 -29.16 2.91 -1.25
N GLU A 184 -30.18 2.85 -0.41
CA GLU A 184 -30.83 1.61 -0.01
C GLU A 184 -32.12 1.43 -0.80
N ILE A 185 -32.24 0.31 -1.49
CA ILE A 185 -33.40 -0.04 -2.27
C ILE A 185 -34.17 -1.11 -1.51
N GLN A 186 -35.31 -0.72 -0.95
CA GLN A 186 -36.19 -1.65 -0.25
C GLN A 186 -37.24 -2.19 -1.21
N VAL A 187 -37.19 -3.48 -1.45
CA VAL A 187 -38.11 -4.17 -2.36
C VAL A 187 -39.27 -4.77 -1.57
N ASP A 188 -40.49 -4.40 -1.94
CA ASP A 188 -41.72 -4.97 -1.40
C ASP A 188 -42.08 -6.23 -2.20
N PHE A 189 -41.89 -7.40 -1.58
CA PHE A 189 -42.17 -8.69 -2.21
C PHE A 189 -43.65 -8.87 -2.63
N ASN A 190 -44.62 -8.30 -1.89
CA ASN A 190 -46.03 -8.39 -2.26
C ASN A 190 -46.31 -7.61 -3.56
N LYS A 191 -45.68 -6.47 -3.72
CA LYS A 191 -45.80 -5.69 -4.96
C LYS A 191 -45.09 -6.36 -6.13
N LEU A 192 -43.96 -7.06 -5.89
CA LEU A 192 -43.30 -7.85 -6.92
C LEU A 192 -44.22 -8.93 -7.45
N VAL A 193 -44.82 -9.71 -6.56
CA VAL A 193 -45.72 -10.80 -6.92
C VAL A 193 -46.99 -10.23 -7.63
N ALA A 194 -47.55 -9.15 -7.13
CA ALA A 194 -48.71 -8.52 -7.73
C ALA A 194 -48.49 -8.01 -9.16
N ASN A 195 -47.25 -7.61 -9.47
CA ASN A 195 -46.85 -7.13 -10.80
C ASN A 195 -46.15 -8.21 -11.66
N GLY A 196 -46.08 -9.46 -11.20
CA GLY A 196 -45.43 -10.56 -11.93
C GLY A 196 -43.95 -10.36 -12.15
N LEU A 197 -43.29 -9.55 -11.31
CA LEU A 197 -41.85 -9.24 -11.40
C LEU A 197 -41.03 -10.16 -10.49
N THR A 198 -39.84 -10.50 -10.94
CA THR A 198 -38.85 -11.27 -10.17
C THR A 198 -37.78 -10.35 -9.59
N LEU A 199 -37.15 -10.75 -8.46
CA LEU A 199 -36.07 -9.99 -7.85
C LEU A 199 -34.89 -9.75 -8.82
N PRO A 200 -34.45 -10.73 -9.66
CA PRO A 200 -33.43 -10.49 -10.66
C PRO A 200 -33.77 -9.39 -11.68
N GLN A 201 -35.03 -9.27 -12.08
CA GLN A 201 -35.45 -8.21 -13.00
C GLN A 201 -35.34 -6.83 -12.37
N VAL A 202 -35.66 -6.70 -11.06
CA VAL A 202 -35.45 -5.44 -10.33
C VAL A 202 -33.96 -5.11 -10.21
N LEU A 203 -33.09 -6.11 -9.91
CA LEU A 203 -31.65 -5.93 -9.83
C LEU A 203 -31.00 -5.53 -11.17
N GLN A 204 -31.58 -5.93 -12.29
CA GLN A 204 -31.12 -5.50 -13.61
C GLN A 204 -31.55 -4.07 -13.98
N ALA A 205 -32.64 -3.57 -13.38
CA ALA A 205 -33.19 -2.25 -13.66
C ALA A 205 -32.55 -1.14 -12.81
N VAL A 206 -31.76 -1.51 -11.79
CA VAL A 206 -31.05 -0.64 -10.86
C VAL A 206 -29.55 -0.59 -11.17
#